data_af308e22be02346f18bc5d981152497f
#
_entry.id   af308e22be02346f18bc5d981152497f
#
_cell.length_a   1.000
_cell.length_b   1.000
_cell.length_c   1.000
_cell.angle_alpha   90.00
_cell.angle_beta   90.00
_cell.angle_gamma   90.00
#
_symmetry.space_group_name_H-M   'P 1'
#
loop_
_entity.id
_entity.type
_entity.pdbx_description
1 polymer ?
#
loop_
_entity_poly.entity_id
_entity_poly.type
_entity_poly.pdbx_seq_one_letter_code
_entity_poly.pdbx_strand_id
1 'polypeptide(L)'
;MFQKMKNIDSAFRQMRSFSFAFLVACVLLTSFVIYKSFNVASEAQQRVFILANGKALEAYSADRKDNVKVEATDHVKMFHFYFFTMDPDDKVINSNINKALYLADGSAKEQYDNLKENGYYTNLISGNISQELQSDSILINTNEYPYHFRYTGVQKIIRPTSIVTRSLITEGQLRNVTRSDNNSHGFLIERWRTLENKDIKIEDRQ
;
A
#
# COMPACT_ATOMS: atom_id res chain seq x y z
N MET A 1 20.55 78.91 -19.65
CA MET A 1 21.21 77.59 -19.81
C MET A 1 21.04 76.71 -18.61
N PHE A 2 21.14 77.21 -17.37
CA PHE A 2 21.01 76.40 -16.12
C PHE A 2 19.61 75.82 -15.84
N GLN A 3 18.51 76.41 -16.26
CA GLN A 3 17.18 75.89 -16.09
C GLN A 3 16.92 74.64 -16.94
N LYS A 4 17.49 74.51 -18.13
CA LYS A 4 17.37 73.31 -18.97
C LYS A 4 18.10 72.10 -18.37
N MET A 5 19.27 72.33 -17.73
CA MET A 5 20.03 71.26 -17.09
C MET A 5 19.28 70.67 -15.85
N LYS A 6 18.66 71.55 -15.02
CA LYS A 6 17.83 71.12 -13.87
C LYS A 6 16.60 70.23 -14.28
N ASN A 7 16.01 70.53 -15.44
CA ASN A 7 14.90 69.75 -15.98
C ASN A 7 15.35 68.35 -16.47
N ILE A 8 16.54 68.26 -17.02
CA ILE A 8 17.07 66.95 -17.51
C ILE A 8 17.43 66.03 -16.34
N ASP A 9 18.08 66.60 -15.30
CA ASP A 9 18.41 65.79 -14.10
C ASP A 9 17.17 65.30 -13.33
N SER A 10 16.13 66.14 -13.24
CA SER A 10 14.86 65.70 -12.59
C SER A 10 14.13 64.65 -13.43
N ALA A 11 14.06 64.79 -14.76
CA ALA A 11 13.48 63.85 -15.67
C ALA A 11 14.23 62.52 -15.63
N PHE A 12 15.57 62.51 -15.61
CA PHE A 12 16.39 61.32 -15.51
C PHE A 12 16.18 60.57 -14.18
N ARG A 13 16.10 61.31 -13.06
CA ARG A 13 15.80 60.74 -11.74
C ARG A 13 14.42 60.10 -11.69
N GLN A 14 13.41 60.74 -12.30
CA GLN A 14 12.06 60.26 -12.39
C GLN A 14 11.97 59.00 -13.26
N MET A 15 12.64 58.98 -14.40
CA MET A 15 12.71 57.81 -15.28
C MET A 15 13.41 56.62 -14.58
N ARG A 16 14.51 56.85 -13.87
CA ARG A 16 15.22 55.83 -13.09
C ARG A 16 14.33 55.23 -11.99
N SER A 17 13.60 56.09 -11.25
CA SER A 17 12.66 55.65 -10.20
C SER A 17 11.53 54.83 -10.78
N PHE A 18 10.94 55.25 -11.91
CA PHE A 18 9.90 54.52 -12.61
C PHE A 18 10.41 53.16 -13.13
N SER A 19 11.59 53.12 -13.75
CA SER A 19 12.17 51.86 -14.23
C SER A 19 12.43 50.88 -13.09
N PHE A 20 12.90 51.36 -11.93
CA PHE A 20 13.12 50.54 -10.77
C PHE A 20 11.79 49.99 -10.20
N ALA A 21 10.78 50.85 -10.06
CA ALA A 21 9.45 50.45 -9.61
C ALA A 21 8.80 49.43 -10.56
N PHE A 22 8.94 49.64 -11.87
CA PHE A 22 8.48 48.70 -12.89
C PHE A 22 9.18 47.34 -12.80
N LEU A 23 10.50 47.34 -12.61
CA LEU A 23 11.26 46.10 -12.43
C LEU A 23 10.84 45.34 -11.19
N VAL A 24 10.63 46.02 -10.07
CA VAL A 24 10.11 45.40 -8.83
C VAL A 24 8.71 44.82 -9.06
N ALA A 25 7.83 45.56 -9.75
CA ALA A 25 6.48 45.05 -10.08
C ALA A 25 6.52 43.79 -10.95
N CYS A 26 7.41 43.76 -11.96
CA CYS A 26 7.62 42.57 -12.80
C CYS A 26 8.11 41.36 -11.98
N VAL A 27 9.04 41.53 -11.06
CA VAL A 27 9.56 40.47 -10.20
C VAL A 27 8.44 39.93 -9.30
N LEU A 28 7.64 40.82 -8.70
CA LEU A 28 6.52 40.41 -7.85
C LEU A 28 5.45 39.63 -8.63
N LEU A 29 5.09 40.12 -9.83
CA LEU A 29 4.13 39.43 -10.70
C LEU A 29 4.65 38.05 -11.12
N THR A 30 5.90 37.97 -11.55
CA THR A 30 6.50 36.69 -11.95
C THR A 30 6.55 35.70 -10.80
N SER A 31 6.94 36.12 -9.60
CA SER A 31 6.95 35.28 -8.39
C SER A 31 5.56 34.81 -8.04
N PHE A 32 4.55 35.66 -8.13
CA PHE A 32 3.16 35.30 -7.88
C PHE A 32 2.63 34.25 -8.90
N VAL A 33 2.93 34.45 -10.18
CA VAL A 33 2.53 33.49 -11.24
C VAL A 33 3.21 32.15 -11.04
N ILE A 34 4.50 32.13 -10.74
CA ILE A 34 5.22 30.88 -10.44
C ILE A 34 4.60 30.16 -9.25
N TYR A 35 4.35 30.88 -8.14
CA TYR A 35 3.73 30.30 -6.94
C TYR A 35 2.34 29.70 -7.25
N LYS A 36 1.49 30.44 -7.97
CA LYS A 36 0.16 29.95 -8.39
C LYS A 36 0.25 28.75 -9.34
N SER A 37 1.19 28.77 -10.28
CA SER A 37 1.41 27.68 -11.22
C SER A 37 1.83 26.39 -10.51
N PHE A 38 2.71 26.46 -9.52
CA PHE A 38 3.07 25.30 -8.71
C PHE A 38 1.89 24.74 -7.91
N ASN A 39 1.06 25.59 -7.31
CA ASN A 39 -0.12 25.16 -6.58
C ASN A 39 -1.12 24.44 -7.50
N VAL A 40 -1.42 25.02 -8.66
CA VAL A 40 -2.35 24.41 -9.65
C VAL A 40 -1.79 23.10 -10.19
N ALA A 41 -0.50 23.02 -10.48
CA ALA A 41 0.16 21.78 -10.92
C ALA A 41 0.11 20.69 -9.84
N SER A 42 0.32 21.07 -8.58
CA SER A 42 0.21 20.14 -7.44
C SER A 42 -1.20 19.61 -7.26
N GLU A 43 -2.22 20.47 -7.34
CA GLU A 43 -3.63 20.07 -7.29
C GLU A 43 -4.02 19.16 -8.48
N ALA A 44 -3.53 19.47 -9.68
CA ALA A 44 -3.80 18.65 -10.86
C ALA A 44 -3.17 17.25 -10.76
N GLN A 45 -1.99 17.12 -10.14
CA GLN A 45 -1.35 15.82 -9.89
C GLN A 45 -2.05 14.98 -8.83
N GLN A 46 -2.86 15.57 -7.96
CA GLN A 46 -3.64 14.87 -6.94
C GLN A 46 -4.96 14.30 -7.48
N ARG A 47 -5.36 14.64 -8.72
CA ARG A 47 -6.58 14.13 -9.34
C ARG A 47 -6.29 12.85 -10.09
N VAL A 48 -6.86 11.74 -9.62
CA VAL A 48 -6.80 10.45 -10.31
C VAL A 48 -8.16 10.18 -10.95
N PHE A 49 -8.16 9.92 -12.26
CA PHE A 49 -9.38 9.51 -12.96
C PHE A 49 -9.48 8.00 -12.98
N ILE A 50 -10.55 7.46 -12.40
CA ILE A 50 -10.85 6.04 -12.43
C ILE A 50 -11.94 5.81 -13.48
N LEU A 51 -11.66 4.95 -14.46
CA LEU A 51 -12.66 4.50 -15.43
C LEU A 51 -13.45 3.35 -14.82
N ALA A 52 -14.69 3.62 -14.41
CA ALA A 52 -15.63 2.61 -13.96
C ALA A 52 -16.88 2.65 -14.85
N ASN A 53 -17.25 1.51 -15.44
CA ASN A 53 -18.42 1.34 -16.31
C ASN A 53 -18.50 2.37 -17.46
N GLY A 54 -17.36 2.70 -18.07
CA GLY A 54 -17.31 3.63 -19.21
C GLY A 54 -17.53 5.11 -18.87
N LYS A 55 -17.57 5.47 -17.57
CA LYS A 55 -17.61 6.85 -17.09
C LYS A 55 -16.32 7.17 -16.33
N ALA A 56 -15.73 8.31 -16.65
CA ALA A 56 -14.63 8.85 -15.87
C ALA A 56 -15.18 9.42 -14.55
N LEU A 57 -14.81 8.79 -13.43
CA LEU A 57 -15.09 9.30 -12.10
C LEU A 57 -13.83 10.00 -11.59
N GLU A 58 -14.00 11.26 -11.17
CA GLU A 58 -12.93 12.02 -10.53
C GLU A 58 -12.79 11.52 -9.08
N ALA A 59 -11.68 10.90 -8.76
CA ALA A 59 -11.35 10.51 -7.41
C ALA A 59 -10.27 11.44 -6.85
N TYR A 60 -10.51 12.01 -5.68
CA TYR A 60 -9.48 12.75 -4.96
C TYR A 60 -8.44 11.75 -4.44
N SER A 61 -7.19 11.97 -4.79
CA SER A 61 -6.08 11.25 -4.17
C SER A 61 -5.99 11.69 -2.71
N ALA A 62 -6.33 10.81 -1.78
CA ALA A 62 -5.98 11.00 -0.39
C ALA A 62 -4.44 11.12 -0.26
N ASP A 63 -3.95 11.79 0.77
CA ASP A 63 -2.52 11.98 0.98
C ASP A 63 -1.78 10.65 0.82
N ARG A 64 -0.68 10.66 0.06
CA ARG A 64 0.10 9.46 -0.28
C ARG A 64 0.46 8.60 0.95
N LYS A 65 0.62 9.22 2.11
CA LYS A 65 0.91 8.53 3.38
C LYS A 65 -0.28 7.69 3.88
N ASP A 66 -1.50 8.21 3.74
CA ASP A 66 -2.71 7.50 4.16
C ASP A 66 -2.99 6.34 3.21
N ASN A 67 -2.79 6.53 1.91
CA ASN A 67 -2.92 5.48 0.91
C ASN A 67 -1.92 4.34 1.12
N VAL A 68 -0.66 4.64 1.47
CA VAL A 68 0.36 3.61 1.74
C VAL A 68 -0.09 2.67 2.85
N LYS A 69 -0.63 3.19 3.95
CA LYS A 69 -1.08 2.36 5.07
C LYS A 69 -2.26 1.46 4.69
N VAL A 70 -3.23 2.00 3.95
CA VAL A 70 -4.42 1.26 3.49
C VAL A 70 -4.03 0.17 2.51
N GLU A 71 -3.24 0.51 1.47
CA GLU A 71 -2.75 -0.44 0.47
C GLU A 71 -1.87 -1.54 1.10
N ALA A 72 -0.99 -1.17 2.03
CA ALA A 72 -0.13 -2.11 2.76
C ALA A 72 -0.96 -3.06 3.65
N THR A 73 -2.00 -2.55 4.31
CA THR A 73 -2.93 -3.37 5.12
C THR A 73 -3.65 -4.38 4.24
N ASP A 74 -4.16 -3.96 3.09
CA ASP A 74 -4.86 -4.86 2.16
C ASP A 74 -3.90 -5.89 1.56
N HIS A 75 -2.68 -5.50 1.22
CA HIS A 75 -1.64 -6.42 0.73
C HIS A 75 -1.33 -7.53 1.74
N VAL A 76 -1.13 -7.19 3.02
CA VAL A 76 -0.90 -8.16 4.09
C VAL A 76 -2.12 -9.06 4.28
N LYS A 77 -3.33 -8.49 4.25
CA LYS A 77 -4.59 -9.24 4.36
C LYS A 77 -4.75 -10.25 3.22
N MET A 78 -4.51 -9.82 1.97
CA MET A 78 -4.62 -10.68 0.78
C MET A 78 -3.60 -11.82 0.80
N PHE A 79 -2.34 -11.53 1.19
CA PHE A 79 -1.32 -12.56 1.37
C PHE A 79 -1.78 -13.65 2.36
N HIS A 80 -2.21 -13.25 3.55
CA HIS A 80 -2.64 -14.20 4.57
C HIS A 80 -3.89 -14.97 4.14
N PHE A 81 -4.84 -14.29 3.49
CA PHE A 81 -6.02 -14.96 2.93
C PHE A 81 -5.61 -16.07 1.95
N TYR A 82 -4.76 -15.79 0.98
CA TYR A 82 -4.32 -16.79 0.01
C TYR A 82 -3.45 -17.89 0.65
N PHE A 83 -2.60 -17.55 1.61
CA PHE A 83 -1.70 -18.53 2.23
C PHE A 83 -2.40 -19.49 3.20
N PHE A 84 -3.47 -19.05 3.86
CA PHE A 84 -4.12 -19.79 4.93
C PHE A 84 -5.58 -20.21 4.65
N THR A 85 -6.20 -19.77 3.56
CA THR A 85 -7.54 -20.24 3.18
C THR A 85 -7.41 -21.39 2.20
N MET A 86 -7.86 -22.60 2.64
CA MET A 86 -7.66 -23.84 1.91
C MET A 86 -8.96 -24.65 1.84
N ASP A 87 -9.31 -25.06 0.64
CA ASP A 87 -10.28 -26.11 0.40
C ASP A 87 -9.54 -27.44 0.16
N PRO A 88 -10.14 -28.60 0.41
CA PRO A 88 -9.50 -29.92 0.22
C PRO A 88 -9.41 -30.31 -1.28
N ASP A 89 -8.89 -29.40 -2.10
CA ASP A 89 -8.69 -29.57 -3.54
C ASP A 89 -7.29 -29.09 -3.92
N ASP A 90 -6.50 -29.95 -4.55
CA ASP A 90 -5.10 -29.66 -4.92
C ASP A 90 -4.98 -28.45 -5.86
N LYS A 91 -5.93 -28.28 -6.80
CA LYS A 91 -5.90 -27.15 -7.73
C LYS A 91 -6.16 -25.82 -7.03
N VAL A 92 -7.12 -25.83 -6.07
CA VAL A 92 -7.45 -24.63 -5.28
C VAL A 92 -6.28 -24.27 -4.37
N ILE A 93 -5.70 -25.25 -3.65
CA ILE A 93 -4.52 -25.06 -2.81
C ILE A 93 -3.36 -24.46 -3.61
N ASN A 94 -2.99 -25.09 -4.73
CA ASN A 94 -1.89 -24.64 -5.57
C ASN A 94 -2.16 -23.23 -6.15
N SER A 95 -3.39 -22.94 -6.58
CA SER A 95 -3.78 -21.62 -7.07
C SER A 95 -3.63 -20.54 -5.99
N ASN A 96 -4.12 -20.80 -4.78
CA ASN A 96 -4.05 -19.85 -3.67
C ASN A 96 -2.61 -19.64 -3.20
N ILE A 97 -1.84 -20.70 -3.03
CA ILE A 97 -0.43 -20.60 -2.66
C ILE A 97 0.37 -19.81 -3.71
N ASN A 98 0.18 -20.09 -5.00
CA ASN A 98 0.85 -19.33 -6.05
C ASN A 98 0.55 -17.83 -5.95
N LYS A 99 -0.72 -17.45 -5.71
CA LYS A 99 -1.08 -16.04 -5.51
C LYS A 99 -0.40 -15.44 -4.28
N ALA A 100 -0.32 -16.18 -3.18
CA ALA A 100 0.39 -15.74 -1.97
C ALA A 100 1.89 -15.53 -2.26
N LEU A 101 2.54 -16.46 -2.95
CA LEU A 101 3.97 -16.38 -3.26
C LEU A 101 4.34 -15.23 -4.20
N TYR A 102 3.40 -14.70 -5.01
CA TYR A 102 3.63 -13.47 -5.77
C TYR A 102 3.69 -12.21 -4.89
N LEU A 103 3.15 -12.28 -3.67
CA LEU A 103 3.08 -11.15 -2.74
C LEU A 103 4.21 -11.14 -1.71
N ALA A 104 5.06 -12.21 -1.67
CA ALA A 104 6.09 -12.38 -0.67
C ALA A 104 7.42 -12.88 -1.27
N ASP A 105 8.47 -12.78 -0.47
CA ASP A 105 9.81 -13.25 -0.80
C ASP A 105 10.01 -14.76 -0.52
N GLY A 106 11.26 -15.21 -0.58
CA GLY A 106 11.65 -16.59 -0.31
C GLY A 106 11.26 -17.11 1.07
N SER A 107 11.01 -16.25 2.07
CA SER A 107 10.61 -16.68 3.42
C SER A 107 9.24 -17.36 3.44
N ALA A 108 8.29 -16.86 2.62
CA ALA A 108 6.98 -17.51 2.47
C ALA A 108 7.09 -18.83 1.71
N LYS A 109 7.96 -18.88 0.68
CA LYS A 109 8.20 -20.11 -0.06
C LYS A 109 8.83 -21.19 0.83
N GLU A 110 9.76 -20.85 1.68
CA GLU A 110 10.38 -21.77 2.63
C GLU A 110 9.33 -22.39 3.57
N GLN A 111 8.40 -21.57 4.10
CA GLN A 111 7.30 -22.07 4.92
C GLN A 111 6.36 -22.99 4.15
N TYR A 112 6.04 -22.66 2.91
CA TYR A 112 5.25 -23.52 2.03
C TYR A 112 5.95 -24.87 1.79
N ASP A 113 7.22 -24.85 1.43
CA ASP A 113 8.02 -26.06 1.15
C ASP A 113 8.07 -26.95 2.41
N ASN A 114 8.33 -26.38 3.59
CA ASN A 114 8.32 -27.09 4.86
C ASN A 114 6.97 -27.76 5.17
N LEU A 115 5.85 -27.05 4.96
CA LEU A 115 4.51 -27.61 5.14
C LEU A 115 4.25 -28.73 4.15
N LYS A 116 4.67 -28.57 2.90
CA LYS A 116 4.50 -29.57 1.84
C LYS A 116 5.29 -30.85 2.12
N GLU A 117 6.54 -30.73 2.52
CA GLU A 117 7.42 -31.85 2.89
C GLU A 117 6.88 -32.63 4.09
N ASN A 118 6.27 -31.93 5.05
CA ASN A 118 5.59 -32.54 6.20
C ASN A 118 4.20 -33.13 5.87
N GLY A 119 3.80 -33.15 4.60
CA GLY A 119 2.54 -33.74 4.16
C GLY A 119 1.29 -32.96 4.54
N TYR A 120 1.44 -31.68 4.95
CA TYR A 120 0.33 -30.86 5.43
C TYR A 120 -0.82 -30.79 4.43
N TYR A 121 -0.53 -30.44 3.17
CA TYR A 121 -1.56 -30.31 2.12
C TYR A 121 -2.19 -31.64 1.74
N THR A 122 -1.41 -32.72 1.70
CA THR A 122 -1.93 -34.07 1.47
C THR A 122 -2.91 -34.48 2.57
N ASN A 123 -2.62 -34.15 3.82
CA ASN A 123 -3.49 -34.42 4.95
C ASN A 123 -4.79 -33.60 4.91
N LEU A 124 -4.76 -32.34 4.42
CA LEU A 124 -5.97 -31.54 4.21
C LEU A 124 -6.90 -32.22 3.20
N ILE A 125 -6.35 -32.66 2.07
CA ILE A 125 -7.12 -33.29 0.97
C ILE A 125 -7.67 -34.63 1.43
N SER A 126 -6.82 -35.53 1.95
CA SER A 126 -7.24 -36.89 2.37
C SER A 126 -8.20 -36.88 3.55
N GLY A 127 -8.05 -35.92 4.44
CA GLY A 127 -8.96 -35.75 5.61
C GLY A 127 -10.22 -34.94 5.28
N ASN A 128 -10.41 -34.46 4.05
CA ASN A 128 -11.51 -33.55 3.67
C ASN A 128 -11.61 -32.37 4.64
N ILE A 129 -10.47 -31.68 4.85
CA ILE A 129 -10.33 -30.61 5.84
C ILE A 129 -10.27 -29.27 5.10
N SER A 130 -11.19 -28.37 5.40
CA SER A 130 -11.15 -26.97 4.94
C SER A 130 -10.51 -26.09 6.01
N GLN A 131 -9.91 -25.00 5.58
CA GLN A 131 -9.32 -24.00 6.45
C GLN A 131 -9.76 -22.61 6.03
N GLU A 132 -10.33 -21.90 6.97
CA GLU A 132 -10.78 -20.51 6.80
C GLU A 132 -9.93 -19.58 7.67
N LEU A 133 -9.72 -18.36 7.19
CA LEU A 133 -9.00 -17.32 7.92
C LEU A 133 -9.90 -16.11 8.17
N GLN A 134 -9.98 -15.70 9.42
CA GLN A 134 -10.58 -14.44 9.84
C GLN A 134 -9.48 -13.50 10.35
N SER A 135 -9.35 -12.35 9.71
CA SER A 135 -8.39 -11.31 10.14
C SER A 135 -9.00 -10.47 11.26
N ASP A 136 -8.30 -10.34 12.38
CA ASP A 136 -8.74 -9.52 13.51
C ASP A 136 -8.10 -8.13 13.47
N SER A 137 -6.77 -8.06 13.36
CA SER A 137 -6.05 -6.80 13.26
C SER A 137 -4.77 -6.90 12.43
N ILE A 138 -4.42 -5.80 11.77
CA ILE A 138 -3.18 -5.66 11.02
C ILE A 138 -2.55 -4.32 11.43
N LEU A 139 -1.42 -4.40 12.12
CA LEU A 139 -0.67 -3.22 12.54
C LEU A 139 0.50 -3.02 11.58
N ILE A 140 0.60 -1.82 11.00
CA ILE A 140 1.69 -1.46 10.09
C ILE A 140 2.38 -0.21 10.65
N ASN A 141 3.69 -0.31 10.85
CA ASN A 141 4.55 0.82 11.18
C ASN A 141 5.10 1.42 9.89
N THR A 142 4.59 2.59 9.50
CA THR A 142 5.02 3.34 8.32
C THR A 142 6.08 4.41 8.63
N ASN A 143 6.52 4.53 9.88
CA ASN A 143 7.52 5.52 10.28
C ASN A 143 8.94 5.13 9.88
N GLU A 144 9.20 3.83 9.72
CA GLU A 144 10.49 3.26 9.35
C GLU A 144 10.37 2.42 8.09
N TYR A 145 11.37 2.45 7.23
CA TYR A 145 11.41 1.67 6.01
C TYR A 145 12.57 0.66 6.05
N PRO A 146 12.33 -0.63 5.68
CA PRO A 146 11.08 -1.28 5.24
C PRO A 146 9.99 -1.25 6.31
N TYR A 147 8.71 -1.16 5.89
CA TYR A 147 7.57 -1.06 6.82
C TYR A 147 7.39 -2.38 7.58
N HIS A 148 7.40 -2.34 8.89
CA HIS A 148 7.12 -3.52 9.71
C HIS A 148 5.62 -3.75 9.84
N PHE A 149 5.19 -5.00 9.75
CA PHE A 149 3.80 -5.34 10.03
C PHE A 149 3.71 -6.48 11.06
N ARG A 150 2.59 -6.48 11.79
CA ARG A 150 2.13 -7.57 12.62
C ARG A 150 0.68 -7.89 12.28
N TYR A 151 0.45 -9.12 11.90
CA TYR A 151 -0.87 -9.65 11.60
C TYR A 151 -1.37 -10.47 12.77
N THR A 152 -2.64 -10.31 13.14
CA THR A 152 -3.34 -11.13 14.13
C THR A 152 -4.66 -11.59 13.51
N GLY A 153 -4.96 -12.85 13.63
CA GLY A 153 -6.19 -13.46 13.14
C GLY A 153 -6.47 -14.81 13.75
N VAL A 154 -7.57 -15.41 13.31
CA VAL A 154 -8.05 -16.70 13.76
C VAL A 154 -8.25 -17.61 12.56
N GLN A 155 -7.67 -18.82 12.63
CA GLN A 155 -7.90 -19.89 11.67
C GLN A 155 -8.98 -20.84 12.20
N LYS A 156 -9.93 -21.20 11.34
CA LYS A 156 -10.87 -22.28 11.58
C LYS A 156 -10.49 -23.47 10.71
N ILE A 157 -10.11 -24.57 11.35
CA ILE A 157 -9.78 -25.82 10.69
C ILE A 157 -11.03 -26.70 10.80
N ILE A 158 -11.76 -26.85 9.70
CA ILE A 158 -13.04 -27.52 9.62
C ILE A 158 -12.80 -28.95 9.15
N ARG A 159 -12.98 -29.91 10.07
CA ARG A 159 -12.90 -31.33 9.82
C ARG A 159 -14.31 -31.91 9.68
N PRO A 160 -14.47 -33.12 9.14
CA PRO A 160 -15.78 -33.76 9.10
C PRO A 160 -16.47 -33.90 10.48
N THR A 161 -15.70 -34.11 11.55
CA THR A 161 -16.20 -34.39 12.90
C THR A 161 -16.01 -33.25 13.89
N SER A 162 -15.15 -32.27 13.60
CA SER A 162 -14.81 -31.21 14.55
C SER A 162 -14.38 -29.92 13.86
N ILE A 163 -14.48 -28.81 14.58
CA ILE A 163 -13.95 -27.51 14.19
C ILE A 163 -12.90 -27.11 15.22
N VAL A 164 -11.68 -26.88 14.75
CA VAL A 164 -10.59 -26.36 15.59
C VAL A 164 -10.40 -24.87 15.28
N THR A 165 -10.54 -24.05 16.29
CA THR A 165 -10.23 -22.63 16.23
C THR A 165 -8.81 -22.40 16.75
N ARG A 166 -7.97 -21.73 15.97
CA ARG A 166 -6.54 -21.57 16.21
C ARG A 166 -6.14 -20.10 16.09
N SER A 167 -5.32 -19.60 17.04
CA SER A 167 -4.71 -18.27 16.90
C SER A 167 -3.67 -18.27 15.77
N LEU A 168 -3.55 -17.15 15.09
CA LEU A 168 -2.50 -16.93 14.10
C LEU A 168 -1.93 -15.52 14.31
N ILE A 169 -0.66 -15.46 14.69
CA ILE A 169 0.08 -14.21 14.78
C ILE A 169 1.33 -14.35 13.92
N THR A 170 1.50 -13.43 12.98
CA THR A 170 2.67 -13.37 12.11
C THR A 170 3.25 -11.97 12.08
N GLU A 171 4.49 -11.87 11.65
CA GLU A 171 5.15 -10.58 11.40
C GLU A 171 6.04 -10.67 10.17
N GLY A 172 6.41 -9.52 9.65
CA GLY A 172 7.32 -9.37 8.52
C GLY A 172 7.57 -7.92 8.18
N GLN A 173 8.18 -7.70 7.04
CA GLN A 173 8.47 -6.39 6.49
C GLN A 173 7.83 -6.22 5.13
N LEU A 174 7.52 -4.98 4.77
CA LEU A 174 7.00 -4.62 3.45
C LEU A 174 7.99 -3.71 2.75
N ARG A 175 8.43 -4.13 1.57
CA ARG A 175 9.25 -3.34 0.66
C ARG A 175 8.45 -2.92 -0.57
N ASN A 176 8.64 -1.69 -1.04
CA ASN A 176 8.04 -1.22 -2.28
C ASN A 176 8.67 -1.94 -3.48
N VAL A 177 7.82 -2.41 -4.38
CA VAL A 177 8.21 -2.99 -5.68
C VAL A 177 7.37 -2.40 -6.79
N THR A 178 7.74 -2.66 -8.04
CA THR A 178 6.92 -2.25 -9.19
C THR A 178 5.59 -3.02 -9.18
N ARG A 179 4.49 -2.31 -9.40
CA ARG A 179 3.16 -2.91 -9.53
C ARG A 179 3.09 -3.79 -10.77
N SER A 180 2.34 -4.88 -10.66
CA SER A 180 2.05 -5.81 -11.76
C SER A 180 0.64 -6.37 -11.61
N ASP A 181 0.16 -7.09 -12.62
CA ASP A 181 -1.16 -7.72 -12.61
C ASP A 181 -1.34 -8.70 -11.42
N ASN A 182 -0.25 -9.35 -11.01
CA ASN A 182 -0.25 -10.28 -9.87
C ASN A 182 0.05 -9.59 -8.53
N ASN A 183 0.46 -8.32 -8.55
CA ASN A 183 0.79 -7.52 -7.37
C ASN A 183 0.40 -6.06 -7.59
N SER A 184 -0.89 -5.78 -7.46
CA SER A 184 -1.48 -4.46 -7.73
C SER A 184 -1.08 -3.38 -6.72
N HIS A 185 -0.79 -3.76 -5.47
CA HIS A 185 -0.41 -2.81 -4.42
C HIS A 185 1.04 -2.36 -4.52
N GLY A 186 1.92 -3.15 -5.17
CA GLY A 186 3.34 -2.81 -5.32
C GLY A 186 4.14 -2.93 -4.03
N PHE A 187 3.78 -3.88 -3.17
CA PHE A 187 4.55 -4.27 -1.99
C PHE A 187 5.07 -5.70 -2.13
N LEU A 188 6.17 -6.00 -1.46
CA LEU A 188 6.68 -7.34 -1.28
C LEU A 188 6.84 -7.60 0.21
N ILE A 189 6.22 -8.67 0.71
CA ILE A 189 6.42 -9.16 2.06
C ILE A 189 7.79 -9.84 2.13
N GLU A 190 8.62 -9.41 3.08
CA GLU A 190 9.95 -9.96 3.31
C GLU A 190 10.09 -10.43 4.76
N ARG A 191 10.96 -11.44 4.97
CA ARG A 191 11.29 -11.98 6.30
C ARG A 191 10.05 -12.38 7.09
N TRP A 192 9.07 -12.92 6.39
CA TRP A 192 7.82 -13.36 7.01
C TRP A 192 8.05 -14.55 7.92
N ARG A 193 7.45 -14.50 9.10
CA ARG A 193 7.48 -15.61 10.06
C ARG A 193 6.21 -15.69 10.91
N THR A 194 5.88 -16.89 11.32
CA THR A 194 4.79 -17.15 12.26
C THR A 194 5.33 -17.06 13.70
N LEU A 195 4.72 -16.21 14.51
CA LEU A 195 5.04 -16.06 15.93
C LEU A 195 4.20 -16.98 16.80
N GLU A 196 2.92 -17.13 16.44
CA GLU A 196 1.98 -17.99 17.18
C GLU A 196 1.00 -18.66 16.22
N ASN A 197 0.78 -19.95 16.44
CA ASN A 197 -0.27 -20.73 15.79
C ASN A 197 -0.70 -21.84 16.75
N LYS A 198 -1.64 -21.53 17.65
CA LYS A 198 -2.05 -22.42 18.75
C LYS A 198 -3.55 -22.67 18.73
N ASP A 199 -3.95 -23.88 19.08
CA ASP A 199 -5.36 -24.24 19.25
C ASP A 199 -5.95 -23.49 20.44
N ILE A 200 -7.02 -22.73 20.22
CA ILE A 200 -7.75 -21.98 21.24
C ILE A 200 -8.96 -22.78 21.70
N LYS A 201 -9.67 -23.41 20.75
CA LYS A 201 -10.94 -24.09 20.99
C LYS A 201 -11.12 -25.25 20.03
N ILE A 202 -11.72 -26.35 20.52
CA ILE A 202 -12.13 -27.50 19.72
C ILE A 202 -13.61 -27.73 19.99
N GLU A 203 -14.39 -27.81 18.94
CA GLU A 203 -15.84 -28.03 18.99
C GLU A 203 -16.19 -29.24 18.13
N ASP A 204 -17.02 -30.14 18.66
CA ASP A 204 -17.56 -31.25 17.88
C ASP A 204 -18.60 -30.74 16.88
N ARG A 205 -18.57 -31.28 15.67
CA ARG A 205 -19.51 -30.93 14.62
C ARG A 205 -20.68 -31.96 14.70
N GLN A 206 -21.86 -31.46 15.03
CA GLN A 206 -23.08 -32.23 14.99
C GLN A 206 -23.61 -32.43 13.58
#